data_9a50ce2712172ad8818b02c81b551d2c
#
_entry.id   9a50ce2712172ad8818b02c81b551d2c
#
_cell.length_a   1.000
_cell.length_b   1.000
_cell.length_c   1.000
_cell.angle_alpha   90.00
_cell.angle_beta   90.00
_cell.angle_gamma   90.00
#
_symmetry.space_group_name_H-M   'P 1'
#
loop_
_entity.id
_entity.type
_entity.pdbx_description
1 polymer ?
#
loop_
_entity_poly.entity_id
_entity_poly.type
_entity_poly.pdbx_seq_one_letter_code
_entity_poly.pdbx_strand_id
1 'polypeptide(L)'
;LAGTLVVINWIMLVLSRHFRLVHWALVGRPAFLVRDGEIQEKVMHRERITHHELMSALRSAGLANIEQAKDVILETNGTISVIHRTAA
;
A
#
# COMPACT_ATOMS: atom_id res chain seq x y z
N LEU A 1 36.49 21.63 7.29
CA LEU A 1 36.22 20.95 6.03
C LEU A 1 35.77 19.51 6.26
N ALA A 2 36.49 18.77 7.13
CA ALA A 2 36.06 17.39 7.49
C ALA A 2 34.70 17.38 8.20
N GLY A 3 34.43 18.41 9.02
CA GLY A 3 33.15 18.54 9.70
C GLY A 3 31.98 18.76 8.76
N THR A 4 32.23 19.46 7.65
CA THR A 4 31.21 19.70 6.63
C THR A 4 30.78 18.40 5.98
N LEU A 5 31.72 17.53 5.66
CA LEU A 5 31.44 16.23 5.06
C LEU A 5 30.65 15.33 6.00
N VAL A 6 30.98 15.34 7.28
CA VAL A 6 30.27 14.57 8.30
C VAL A 6 28.83 15.07 8.43
N VAL A 7 28.62 16.38 8.45
CA VAL A 7 27.30 16.99 8.55
C VAL A 7 26.45 16.64 7.33
N ILE A 8 27.01 16.73 6.13
CA ILE A 8 26.32 16.39 4.90
C ILE A 8 25.90 14.91 4.90
N ASN A 9 26.81 14.04 5.31
CA ASN A 9 26.53 12.61 5.39
C ASN A 9 25.40 12.33 6.40
N TRP A 10 25.45 12.98 7.54
CA TRP A 10 24.40 12.84 8.56
C TRP A 10 23.05 13.33 8.05
N ILE A 11 23.02 14.48 7.36
CA ILE A 11 21.81 15.03 6.76
C ILE A 11 21.23 14.04 5.75
N MET A 12 22.09 13.42 4.93
CA MET A 12 21.66 12.45 3.94
C MET A 12 21.04 11.21 4.58
N LEU A 13 21.61 10.77 5.71
CA LEU A 13 21.05 9.63 6.46
C LEU A 13 19.67 9.96 7.03
N VAL A 14 19.53 11.15 7.61
CA VAL A 14 18.26 11.61 8.17
C VAL A 14 17.21 11.77 7.06
N LEU A 15 17.59 12.37 5.94
CA LEU A 15 16.70 12.53 4.78
C LEU A 15 16.26 11.19 4.22
N SER A 16 17.15 10.21 4.19
CA SER A 16 16.81 8.85 3.71
C SER A 16 15.72 8.22 4.56
N ARG A 17 15.75 8.45 5.87
CA ARG A 17 14.71 7.94 6.77
C ARG A 17 13.38 8.64 6.53
N HIS A 18 13.39 9.95 6.36
CA HIS A 18 12.18 10.73 6.15
C HIS A 18 11.68 10.67 4.71
N PHE A 19 12.54 10.29 3.78
CA PHE A 19 12.22 10.25 2.37
C PHE A 19 11.03 9.34 2.06
N ARG A 20 10.90 8.23 2.77
CA ARG A 20 9.75 7.32 2.60
C ARG A 20 8.44 8.02 2.94
N LEU A 21 8.41 8.77 4.03
CA LEU A 21 7.23 9.52 4.44
C LEU A 21 6.91 10.62 3.44
N VAL A 22 7.94 11.33 2.96
CA VAL A 22 7.77 12.38 1.96
C VAL A 22 7.30 11.78 0.64
N HIS A 23 7.87 10.65 0.24
CA HIS A 23 7.47 9.95 -0.97
C HIS A 23 6.00 9.55 -0.92
N TRP A 24 5.57 9.00 0.21
CA TRP A 24 4.18 8.62 0.42
C TRP A 24 3.25 9.84 0.36
N ALA A 25 3.68 10.97 0.91
CA ALA A 25 2.90 12.19 0.88
C ALA A 25 2.78 12.79 -0.52
N LEU A 26 3.86 12.70 -1.32
CA LEU A 26 3.89 13.27 -2.66
C LEU A 26 3.26 12.36 -3.72
N VAL A 27 3.49 11.05 -3.62
CA VAL A 27 2.99 10.07 -4.61
C VAL A 27 1.59 9.59 -4.27
N GLY A 28 1.16 9.82 -3.04
CA GLY A 28 -0.13 9.36 -2.55
C GLY A 28 0.02 8.16 -1.63
N ARG A 29 -0.99 7.96 -0.82
CA ARG A 29 -1.02 6.84 0.11
C ARG A 29 -1.57 5.61 -0.59
N PRO A 30 -1.15 4.40 -0.18
CA PRO A 30 -1.81 3.19 -0.66
C PRO A 30 -3.30 3.25 -0.37
N ALA A 31 -4.10 2.79 -1.32
CA ALA A 31 -5.55 2.83 -1.20
C ALA A 31 -6.05 1.48 -0.70
N PHE A 32 -6.80 1.47 0.39
CA PHE A 32 -7.41 0.26 0.90
C PHE A 32 -8.68 -0.04 0.12
N LEU A 33 -8.63 -1.05 -0.74
CA LEU A 33 -9.79 -1.49 -1.51
C LEU A 33 -10.75 -2.30 -0.64
N VAL A 34 -10.19 -3.07 0.29
CA VAL A 34 -10.94 -3.84 1.28
C VAL A 34 -10.30 -3.59 2.64
N ARG A 35 -11.12 -3.30 3.62
CA ARG A 35 -10.66 -3.05 4.97
C ARG A 35 -11.44 -3.93 5.93
N ASP A 36 -10.72 -4.82 6.61
CA ASP A 36 -11.29 -5.76 7.58
C ASP A 36 -12.47 -6.56 6.98
N GLY A 37 -12.28 -7.04 5.75
CA GLY A 37 -13.27 -7.84 5.06
C GLY A 37 -14.38 -7.06 4.39
N GLU A 38 -14.39 -5.74 4.49
CA GLU A 38 -15.41 -4.89 3.88
C GLU A 38 -14.85 -4.15 2.67
N ILE A 39 -15.59 -4.23 1.55
CA ILE A 39 -15.23 -3.54 0.33
C ILE A 39 -15.45 -2.04 0.50
N GLN A 40 -14.42 -1.26 0.17
CA GLN A 40 -14.50 0.19 0.22
C GLN A 40 -14.91 0.70 -1.17
N GLU A 41 -16.22 0.74 -1.41
CA GLU A 41 -16.77 1.08 -2.74
C GLU A 41 -16.31 2.45 -3.24
N LYS A 42 -16.26 3.43 -2.35
CA LYS A 42 -15.82 4.78 -2.73
C LYS A 42 -14.37 4.80 -3.17
N VAL A 43 -13.52 4.04 -2.49
CA VAL A 43 -12.11 3.93 -2.83
C VAL A 43 -11.94 3.22 -4.16
N MET A 44 -12.66 2.13 -4.36
CA MET A 44 -12.61 1.38 -5.61
C MET A 44 -13.04 2.26 -6.78
N HIS A 45 -14.12 3.01 -6.61
CA HIS A 45 -14.61 3.93 -7.65
C HIS A 45 -13.58 5.02 -7.94
N ARG A 46 -13.00 5.61 -6.90
CA ARG A 46 -12.00 6.67 -7.04
C ARG A 46 -10.75 6.16 -7.78
N GLU A 47 -10.32 4.94 -7.46
CA GLU A 47 -9.14 4.33 -8.05
C GLU A 47 -9.44 3.58 -9.35
N ARG A 48 -10.70 3.56 -9.76
CA ARG A 48 -11.16 2.91 -10.99
C ARG A 48 -10.87 1.41 -11.02
N ILE A 49 -10.99 0.78 -9.87
CA ILE A 49 -10.83 -0.67 -9.73
C ILE A 49 -12.21 -1.31 -9.80
N THR A 50 -12.38 -2.28 -10.69
CA THR A 50 -13.65 -3.00 -10.81
C THR A 50 -13.70 -4.16 -9.83
N HIS A 51 -14.91 -4.64 -9.54
CA HIS A 51 -15.08 -5.82 -8.71
C HIS A 51 -14.43 -7.04 -9.34
N HIS A 52 -14.43 -7.12 -10.67
CA HIS A 52 -13.78 -8.19 -11.40
C HIS A 52 -12.27 -8.18 -11.15
N GLU A 53 -11.64 -7.01 -11.18
CA GLU A 53 -10.21 -6.87 -10.90
C GLU A 53 -9.90 -7.25 -9.46
N LEU A 54 -10.76 -6.85 -8.53
CA LEU A 54 -10.60 -7.19 -7.12
C LEU A 54 -10.67 -8.71 -6.92
N MET A 55 -11.67 -9.35 -7.50
CA MET A 55 -11.84 -10.80 -7.41
C MET A 55 -10.68 -11.53 -8.07
N SER A 56 -10.18 -11.02 -9.18
CA SER A 56 -9.02 -11.58 -9.86
C SER A 56 -7.77 -11.55 -8.98
N ALA A 57 -7.57 -10.42 -8.28
CA ALA A 57 -6.45 -10.28 -7.34
C ALA A 57 -6.58 -11.26 -6.17
N LEU A 58 -7.80 -11.45 -5.64
CA LEU A 58 -8.04 -12.40 -4.57
C LEU A 58 -7.72 -13.82 -5.01
N ARG A 59 -8.14 -14.20 -6.21
CA ARG A 59 -7.86 -15.53 -6.73
C ARG A 59 -6.37 -15.76 -6.95
N SER A 60 -5.67 -14.73 -7.43
CA SER A 60 -4.21 -14.78 -7.60
C SER A 60 -3.50 -14.99 -6.27
N ALA A 61 -4.09 -14.50 -5.19
CA ALA A 61 -3.55 -14.67 -3.84
C ALA A 61 -3.99 -16.00 -3.19
N GLY A 62 -4.79 -16.79 -3.89
CA GLY A 62 -5.27 -18.09 -3.39
C GLY A 62 -6.56 -18.01 -2.58
N LEU A 63 -7.28 -16.89 -2.64
CA LEU A 63 -8.52 -16.72 -1.88
C LEU A 63 -9.74 -16.93 -2.78
N ALA A 64 -10.75 -17.60 -2.25
CA ALA A 64 -11.98 -17.89 -2.98
C ALA A 64 -12.99 -16.75 -2.90
N ASN A 65 -13.00 -16.02 -1.79
CA ASN A 65 -13.95 -14.92 -1.59
C ASN A 65 -13.33 -13.83 -0.72
N ILE A 66 -14.05 -12.70 -0.64
CA ILE A 66 -13.57 -11.50 0.04
C ILE A 66 -13.51 -11.67 1.55
N GLU A 67 -14.31 -12.55 2.10
CA GLU A 67 -14.35 -12.80 3.54
C GLU A 67 -13.04 -13.40 4.06
N GLN A 68 -12.29 -14.05 3.18
CA GLN A 68 -10.99 -14.63 3.52
C GLN A 68 -9.88 -13.60 3.53
N ALA A 69 -10.13 -12.42 2.98
CA ALA A 69 -9.17 -11.33 2.98
C ALA A 69 -9.44 -10.41 4.15
N LYS A 70 -8.37 -10.01 4.84
CA LYS A 70 -8.48 -8.99 5.87
C LYS A 70 -8.45 -7.62 5.22
N ASP A 71 -7.39 -7.35 4.47
CA ASP A 71 -7.21 -6.08 3.77
C ASP A 71 -6.75 -6.35 2.34
N VAL A 72 -7.17 -5.52 1.43
CA VAL A 72 -6.66 -5.49 0.05
C VAL A 72 -6.22 -4.06 -0.23
N ILE A 73 -4.98 -3.90 -0.61
CA ILE A 73 -4.34 -2.59 -0.73
C ILE A 73 -3.85 -2.40 -2.16
N LEU A 74 -4.25 -1.29 -2.77
CA LEU A 74 -3.68 -0.87 -4.05
C LEU A 74 -2.43 -0.06 -3.76
N GLU A 75 -1.28 -0.62 -4.13
CA GLU A 75 0.00 0.04 -3.93
C GLU A 75 0.18 1.18 -4.93
N THR A 76 1.10 2.11 -4.60
CA THR A 76 1.35 3.26 -5.45
C THR A 76 1.95 2.89 -6.81
N ASN A 77 2.52 1.70 -6.94
CA ASN A 77 3.07 1.19 -8.20
C ASN A 77 2.03 0.44 -9.05
N GLY A 78 0.77 0.43 -8.61
CA GLY A 78 -0.30 -0.26 -9.32
C GLY A 78 -0.51 -1.72 -8.94
N THR A 79 0.35 -2.28 -8.11
CA THR A 79 0.24 -3.65 -7.64
C THR A 79 -0.82 -3.75 -6.54
N ILE A 80 -1.59 -4.82 -6.55
CA ILE A 80 -2.60 -5.06 -5.51
C ILE A 80 -2.05 -6.11 -4.53
N SER A 81 -1.94 -5.70 -3.28
CA SER A 81 -1.49 -6.57 -2.19
C SER A 81 -2.69 -7.09 -1.42
N VAL A 82 -2.73 -8.39 -1.18
CA VAL A 82 -3.82 -9.02 -0.44
C VAL A 82 -3.29 -9.55 0.87
N ILE A 83 -3.88 -9.09 1.97
CA ILE A 83 -3.54 -9.55 3.31
C ILE A 83 -4.60 -10.56 3.73
N HIS A 84 -4.17 -11.77 3.98
CA HIS A 84 -5.06 -12.86 4.38
C HIS A 84 -5.55 -12.66 5.81
N ARG A 85 -6.79 -13.04 6.06
CA ARG A 85 -7.31 -13.07 7.42
C ARG A 85 -6.67 -14.25 8.14
N THR A 86 -6.00 -13.98 9.25
CA THR A 86 -5.40 -15.04 10.04
C THR A 86 -6.52 -15.89 10.64
N ALA A 87 -6.43 -17.20 10.44
CA ALA A 87 -7.32 -18.11 11.09
C ALA A 87 -7.02 -18.09 12.59
N ALA A 88 -7.91 -17.52 13.33
CA ALA A 88 -7.76 -17.48 14.79
C ALA A 88 -8.20 -18.79 15.40
#